data_0ff13a222ca6563b705eea8cc15479e1
#
_entry.id   0ff13a222ca6563b705eea8cc15479e1
#
_cell.length_a   1.000
_cell.length_b   1.000
_cell.length_c   1.000
_cell.angle_alpha   90.00
_cell.angle_beta   90.00
_cell.angle_gamma   90.00
#
_symmetry.space_group_name_H-M   'P 1'
#
loop_
_entity.id
_entity.type
_entity.pdbx_description
1 polymer ?
#
loop_
_entity_poly.entity_id
_entity_poly.type
_entity_poly.pdbx_seq_one_letter_code
_entity_poly.pdbx_strand_id
1 'polypeptide(L)'
;MQKNFRISFIKFIFIIYVIILIFLSLSYTLLLMKKSGSNSDEIENYGQKYGNTQFVKYDNQISIPVPSGGRYFLENVDVDSFRVLDSQNYSDRSTLIVGLDKNSVYFGNIRIPDLNPNKLKVIGNGYYTDGTNTYFCSDMSERNQNLSSPMEIFQTLIYAFSKTKKPQSYIYPYKKVETDKRLQAVANLSFFASDGDKVYYKGEVLENVDLNTLVPIDGQYTYFTDKENVYYHSKLLPIKNSGNLKVVSLNPDDKFLYDEINGYVFIGDYSFDKEKAPYKIIGSNGTHLYSLIFVSDDGIYFYNSENKKQIKLKDNIFVGNIEEISPNVFTDNENIYYFQNYEIWKKYKNRGSFLASRNTEVYSLGKKESWKKLADVGNENIGSLWQKDNEYYYFDNLENSFSTRDYRSTIYKITDKSTLESLLSYPEYINAEKIDEFILNKNFQDVKGEKLFTATIKFHNVLKIFLGVLLVLGFIFIVFFLYLNKLNKEDKKNIDKMLLEKYRNIKPISKDYNDKE
;
A
#
# COMPACT_ATOMS: atom_id res chain seq x y z
N MET A 1 18.22 -38.40 40.53
CA MET A 1 18.40 -38.49 39.08
C MET A 1 17.30 -37.81 38.26
N GLN A 2 16.00 -37.97 38.55
CA GLN A 2 14.87 -37.38 37.77
C GLN A 2 14.83 -35.82 37.76
N LYS A 3 15.23 -35.14 38.84
CA LYS A 3 15.19 -33.67 38.94
C LYS A 3 16.22 -32.98 38.00
N ASN A 4 17.40 -33.58 37.85
CA ASN A 4 18.44 -33.07 36.96
C ASN A 4 18.12 -33.30 35.50
N PHE A 5 17.44 -34.38 35.14
CA PHE A 5 17.00 -34.65 33.78
C PHE A 5 15.95 -33.63 33.32
N ARG A 6 15.02 -33.22 34.20
CA ARG A 6 14.00 -32.21 33.91
C ARG A 6 14.59 -30.81 33.65
N ILE A 7 15.53 -30.40 34.47
CA ILE A 7 16.20 -29.10 34.29
C ILE A 7 17.01 -29.10 33.00
N SER A 8 17.64 -30.22 32.65
CA SER A 8 18.37 -30.38 31.38
C SER A 8 17.43 -30.33 30.16
N PHE A 9 16.23 -30.94 30.25
CA PHE A 9 15.24 -30.97 29.19
C PHE A 9 14.60 -29.60 28.95
N ILE A 10 14.28 -28.84 30.00
CA ILE A 10 13.78 -27.44 29.88
C ILE A 10 14.85 -26.53 29.26
N LYS A 11 16.10 -26.67 29.69
CA LYS A 11 17.22 -25.94 29.07
C LYS A 11 17.38 -26.30 27.60
N PHE A 12 17.24 -27.56 27.24
CA PHE A 12 17.32 -28.04 25.85
C PHE A 12 16.22 -27.42 24.98
N ILE A 13 14.97 -27.39 25.46
CA ILE A 13 13.84 -26.75 24.73
C ILE A 13 14.06 -25.25 24.62
N PHE A 14 14.53 -24.60 25.69
CA PHE A 14 14.86 -23.16 25.64
C PHE A 14 15.97 -22.87 24.63
N ILE A 15 16.99 -23.71 24.57
CA ILE A 15 18.07 -23.60 23.57
C ILE A 15 17.51 -23.79 22.15
N ILE A 16 16.64 -24.77 21.91
CA ILE A 16 15.97 -24.96 20.61
C ILE A 16 15.14 -23.73 20.24
N TYR A 17 14.38 -23.17 21.18
CA TYR A 17 13.58 -21.97 20.95
C TYR A 17 14.46 -20.76 20.60
N VAL A 18 15.56 -20.56 21.31
CA VAL A 18 16.53 -19.49 21.02
C VAL A 18 17.19 -19.71 19.65
N ILE A 19 17.53 -20.96 19.29
CA ILE A 19 18.08 -21.30 17.97
C ILE A 19 17.05 -20.99 16.88
N ILE A 20 15.78 -21.32 17.07
CA ILE A 20 14.70 -21.00 16.12
C ILE A 20 14.55 -19.48 15.96
N LEU A 21 14.57 -18.72 17.05
CA LEU A 21 14.52 -17.26 17.01
C LEU A 21 15.72 -16.64 16.30
N ILE A 22 16.92 -17.15 16.55
CA ILE A 22 18.16 -16.72 15.85
C ILE A 22 18.06 -17.08 14.37
N PHE A 23 17.60 -18.29 14.05
CA PHE A 23 17.42 -18.74 12.68
C PHE A 23 16.39 -17.90 11.92
N LEU A 24 15.25 -17.60 12.54
CA LEU A 24 14.23 -16.71 11.97
C LEU A 24 14.77 -15.28 11.78
N SER A 25 15.55 -14.77 12.72
CA SER A 25 16.20 -13.46 12.63
C SER A 25 17.26 -13.40 11.53
N LEU A 26 18.12 -14.43 11.43
CA LEU A 26 19.11 -14.56 10.35
C LEU A 26 18.45 -14.72 8.99
N SER A 27 17.40 -15.54 8.90
CA SER A 27 16.63 -15.77 7.69
C SER A 27 15.95 -14.50 7.21
N TYR A 28 15.36 -13.71 8.13
CA TYR A 28 14.80 -12.40 7.82
C TYR A 28 15.86 -11.41 7.34
N THR A 29 17.05 -11.45 7.94
CA THR A 29 18.18 -10.58 7.53
C THR A 29 18.70 -10.96 6.14
N LEU A 30 18.82 -12.26 5.85
CA LEU A 30 19.20 -12.77 4.51
C LEU A 30 18.14 -12.43 3.46
N LEU A 31 16.86 -12.44 3.82
CA LEU A 31 15.74 -11.99 2.99
C LEU A 31 15.88 -10.54 2.58
N LEU A 32 16.19 -9.66 3.53
CA LEU A 32 16.40 -8.24 3.28
C LEU A 32 17.65 -7.99 2.41
N MET A 33 18.72 -8.77 2.60
CA MET A 33 19.95 -8.66 1.80
C MET A 33 19.80 -9.19 0.39
N LYS A 34 18.96 -10.19 0.16
CA LYS A 34 18.76 -10.82 -1.17
C LYS A 34 17.79 -10.07 -2.09
N LYS A 35 17.06 -9.10 -1.56
CA LYS A 35 16.22 -8.20 -2.38
C LYS A 35 17.04 -7.33 -3.34
N SER A 36 18.36 -7.26 -3.18
CA SER A 36 19.28 -6.44 -3.98
C SER A 36 20.15 -7.20 -5.00
N GLY A 37 20.04 -8.50 -5.10
CA GLY A 37 20.88 -9.29 -5.99
C GLY A 37 20.08 -10.35 -6.75
N SER A 38 19.33 -9.94 -7.78
CA SER A 38 18.76 -10.89 -8.72
C SER A 38 19.73 -11.10 -9.89
N ASN A 39 19.82 -12.32 -10.42
CA ASN A 39 20.46 -12.64 -11.71
C ASN A 39 19.76 -11.93 -12.90
N SER A 40 19.04 -10.83 -12.64
CA SER A 40 18.25 -10.08 -13.59
C SER A 40 19.11 -9.56 -14.73
N ASP A 41 20.23 -8.96 -14.38
CA ASP A 41 21.17 -8.36 -15.35
C ASP A 41 21.83 -9.43 -16.22
N GLU A 42 22.16 -10.59 -15.63
CA GLU A 42 22.73 -11.72 -16.35
C GLU A 42 21.74 -12.31 -17.36
N ILE A 43 20.48 -12.50 -16.94
CA ILE A 43 19.42 -12.99 -17.82
C ILE A 43 19.12 -11.98 -18.94
N GLU A 44 19.13 -10.69 -18.67
CA GLU A 44 18.90 -9.66 -19.69
C GLU A 44 20.04 -9.55 -20.69
N ASN A 45 21.28 -9.71 -20.25
CA ASN A 45 22.46 -9.57 -21.10
C ASN A 45 22.75 -10.82 -21.94
N TYR A 46 22.49 -12.02 -21.41
CA TYR A 46 22.86 -13.29 -22.06
C TYR A 46 21.68 -14.16 -22.49
N GLY A 47 20.45 -13.78 -22.11
CA GLY A 47 19.25 -14.52 -22.48
C GLY A 47 18.77 -14.21 -23.88
N GLN A 48 18.11 -15.19 -24.49
CA GLN A 48 17.47 -15.06 -25.80
C GLN A 48 16.06 -14.48 -25.64
N LYS A 49 15.82 -13.28 -26.17
CA LYS A 49 14.49 -12.63 -26.14
C LYS A 49 13.54 -13.24 -27.17
N TYR A 50 12.27 -13.33 -26.83
CA TYR A 50 11.21 -13.72 -27.75
C TYR A 50 10.58 -12.48 -28.40
N GLY A 51 11.10 -12.10 -29.57
CA GLY A 51 10.64 -10.92 -30.31
C GLY A 51 10.68 -9.64 -29.46
N ASN A 52 9.64 -8.83 -29.53
CA ASN A 52 9.48 -7.59 -28.75
C ASN A 52 8.83 -7.80 -27.39
N THR A 53 8.61 -9.05 -26.97
CA THR A 53 7.96 -9.36 -25.69
C THR A 53 8.92 -9.25 -24.52
N GLN A 54 8.39 -9.42 -23.31
CA GLN A 54 9.20 -9.40 -22.08
C GLN A 54 9.77 -10.79 -21.72
N PHE A 55 9.44 -11.85 -22.49
CA PHE A 55 9.92 -13.20 -22.25
C PHE A 55 11.37 -13.39 -22.73
N VAL A 56 12.16 -14.09 -21.92
CA VAL A 56 13.56 -14.39 -22.18
C VAL A 56 13.83 -15.86 -21.87
N LYS A 57 14.43 -16.60 -22.83
CA LYS A 57 14.97 -17.95 -22.61
C LYS A 57 16.39 -17.84 -22.05
N TYR A 58 16.63 -18.43 -20.90
CA TYR A 58 17.94 -18.49 -20.26
C TYR A 58 18.09 -19.83 -19.52
N ASP A 59 19.20 -20.49 -19.68
CA ASP A 59 19.53 -21.80 -19.06
C ASP A 59 18.36 -22.81 -19.15
N ASN A 60 17.85 -22.98 -20.38
CA ASN A 60 16.71 -23.85 -20.70
C ASN A 60 15.43 -23.58 -19.86
N GLN A 61 15.24 -22.36 -19.44
CA GLN A 61 14.07 -21.89 -18.73
C GLN A 61 13.50 -20.63 -19.39
N ILE A 62 12.21 -20.39 -19.24
CA ILE A 62 11.56 -19.16 -19.71
C ILE A 62 11.36 -18.23 -18.52
N SER A 63 11.84 -17.00 -18.62
CA SER A 63 11.68 -15.99 -17.58
C SER A 63 10.96 -14.75 -18.08
N ILE A 64 10.32 -14.05 -17.14
CA ILE A 64 9.65 -12.76 -17.36
C ILE A 64 9.88 -11.81 -16.19
N PRO A 65 10.15 -10.52 -16.41
CA PRO A 65 10.17 -9.53 -15.36
C PRO A 65 8.72 -9.21 -14.93
N VAL A 66 8.52 -9.08 -13.62
CA VAL A 66 7.27 -8.62 -13.03
C VAL A 66 7.61 -7.38 -12.21
N PRO A 67 7.13 -6.18 -12.57
CA PRO A 67 7.38 -4.96 -11.83
C PRO A 67 7.13 -5.14 -10.33
N SER A 68 7.99 -4.57 -9.49
CA SER A 68 8.01 -4.73 -8.02
C SER A 68 8.28 -6.15 -7.50
N GLY A 69 8.11 -7.19 -8.33
CA GLY A 69 8.38 -8.60 -7.97
C GLY A 69 9.75 -9.11 -8.43
N GLY A 70 10.40 -8.39 -9.35
CA GLY A 70 11.63 -8.85 -10.03
C GLY A 70 11.34 -9.94 -11.06
N ARG A 71 12.35 -10.70 -11.46
CA ARG A 71 12.22 -11.71 -12.52
C ARG A 71 11.73 -13.06 -11.97
N TYR A 72 10.83 -13.69 -12.71
CA TYR A 72 10.29 -15.03 -12.41
C TYR A 72 10.56 -15.98 -13.58
N PHE A 73 10.83 -17.23 -13.27
CA PHE A 73 10.81 -18.32 -14.23
C PHE A 73 9.42 -18.94 -14.30
N LEU A 74 8.94 -19.27 -15.51
CA LEU A 74 7.66 -19.93 -15.69
C LEU A 74 7.73 -21.37 -15.17
N GLU A 75 6.71 -21.77 -14.43
CA GLU A 75 6.59 -23.12 -13.91
C GLU A 75 5.93 -24.05 -14.94
N ASN A 76 6.45 -25.28 -15.05
CA ASN A 76 5.88 -26.32 -15.90
C ASN A 76 5.72 -25.92 -17.39
N VAL A 77 6.57 -25.05 -17.89
CA VAL A 77 6.59 -24.62 -19.29
C VAL A 77 7.32 -25.65 -20.15
N ASP A 78 6.74 -25.98 -21.31
CA ASP A 78 7.44 -26.70 -22.35
C ASP A 78 8.28 -25.71 -23.17
N VAL A 79 9.58 -25.67 -22.86
CA VAL A 79 10.52 -24.66 -23.40
C VAL A 79 10.69 -24.80 -24.91
N ASP A 80 10.63 -26.03 -25.43
CA ASP A 80 10.88 -26.31 -26.85
C ASP A 80 9.73 -25.85 -27.73
N SER A 81 8.50 -25.88 -27.21
CA SER A 81 7.30 -25.40 -27.92
C SER A 81 6.88 -23.99 -27.52
N PHE A 82 7.66 -23.33 -26.66
CA PHE A 82 7.30 -21.99 -26.17
C PHE A 82 7.36 -20.96 -27.31
N ARG A 83 6.28 -20.20 -27.42
CA ARG A 83 6.12 -19.10 -28.38
C ARG A 83 5.38 -17.93 -27.74
N VAL A 84 5.40 -16.80 -28.40
CA VAL A 84 4.70 -15.56 -28.01
C VAL A 84 3.67 -15.21 -29.06
N LEU A 85 2.73 -14.36 -28.71
CA LEU A 85 1.81 -13.77 -29.70
C LEU A 85 2.60 -12.85 -30.63
N ASP A 86 2.21 -12.81 -31.89
CA ASP A 86 2.75 -11.83 -32.84
C ASP A 86 2.22 -10.44 -32.48
N SER A 87 3.01 -9.72 -31.70
CA SER A 87 2.63 -8.40 -31.18
C SER A 87 2.61 -7.28 -32.24
N GLN A 88 3.15 -7.54 -33.45
CA GLN A 88 3.13 -6.53 -34.53
C GLN A 88 1.72 -6.23 -35.02
N ASN A 89 0.78 -7.13 -34.82
CA ASN A 89 -0.60 -7.00 -35.24
C ASN A 89 -1.53 -6.42 -34.17
N TYR A 90 -1.02 -6.13 -32.95
CA TYR A 90 -1.85 -5.69 -31.83
C TYR A 90 -1.29 -4.43 -31.18
N SER A 91 -2.13 -3.40 -31.06
CA SER A 91 -1.80 -2.18 -30.29
C SER A 91 -1.91 -2.38 -28.78
N ASP A 92 -2.40 -3.52 -28.35
CA ASP A 92 -2.64 -3.84 -26.94
C ASP A 92 -1.34 -4.29 -26.25
N ARG A 93 -0.86 -3.49 -25.30
CA ARG A 93 0.37 -3.76 -24.54
C ARG A 93 0.32 -5.06 -23.74
N SER A 94 -0.87 -5.54 -23.39
CA SER A 94 -1.02 -6.81 -22.66
C SER A 94 -0.49 -8.01 -23.46
N THR A 95 -0.45 -7.93 -24.80
CA THR A 95 0.12 -9.00 -25.65
C THR A 95 1.60 -9.23 -25.40
N LEU A 96 2.35 -8.22 -24.90
CA LEU A 96 3.78 -8.33 -24.60
C LEU A 96 4.10 -9.27 -23.43
N ILE A 97 3.09 -9.64 -22.65
CA ILE A 97 3.21 -10.51 -21.47
C ILE A 97 2.44 -11.83 -21.64
N VAL A 98 1.98 -12.14 -22.86
CA VAL A 98 1.27 -13.40 -23.14
C VAL A 98 2.21 -14.38 -23.82
N GLY A 99 2.46 -15.50 -23.15
CA GLY A 99 3.25 -16.63 -23.64
C GLY A 99 2.39 -17.87 -23.82
N LEU A 100 2.83 -18.77 -24.70
CA LEU A 100 2.14 -19.99 -25.05
C LEU A 100 3.15 -21.13 -25.17
N ASP A 101 2.81 -22.31 -24.68
CA ASP A 101 3.44 -23.54 -25.11
C ASP A 101 2.41 -24.48 -25.76
N LYS A 102 2.75 -25.73 -26.06
CA LYS A 102 1.80 -26.68 -26.66
C LYS A 102 0.63 -27.02 -25.76
N ASN A 103 0.74 -26.80 -24.43
CA ASN A 103 -0.25 -27.24 -23.44
C ASN A 103 -0.93 -26.08 -22.71
N SER A 104 -0.33 -24.89 -22.71
CA SER A 104 -0.71 -23.83 -21.73
C SER A 104 -0.58 -22.42 -22.29
N VAL A 105 -1.37 -21.53 -21.74
CA VAL A 105 -1.27 -20.08 -21.90
C VAL A 105 -0.73 -19.48 -20.61
N TYR A 106 0.15 -18.51 -20.71
CA TYR A 106 0.76 -17.79 -19.60
C TYR A 106 0.43 -16.30 -19.71
N PHE A 107 -0.12 -15.72 -18.65
CA PHE A 107 -0.23 -14.28 -18.48
C PHE A 107 0.86 -13.83 -17.50
N GLY A 108 1.89 -13.18 -18.03
CA GLY A 108 3.07 -12.86 -17.25
C GLY A 108 3.71 -14.13 -16.65
N ASN A 109 3.84 -14.14 -15.33
CA ASN A 109 4.39 -15.25 -14.56
C ASN A 109 3.35 -16.33 -14.16
N ILE A 110 2.10 -16.19 -14.58
CA ILE A 110 1.00 -17.09 -14.18
C ILE A 110 0.55 -17.95 -15.35
N ARG A 111 0.45 -19.25 -15.10
CA ARG A 111 -0.22 -20.19 -16.01
C ARG A 111 -1.73 -20.09 -15.87
N ILE A 112 -2.43 -19.95 -16.99
CA ILE A 112 -3.90 -19.91 -17.02
C ILE A 112 -4.42 -21.32 -17.33
N PRO A 113 -5.22 -21.91 -16.43
CA PRO A 113 -5.51 -23.35 -16.51
C PRO A 113 -6.38 -23.76 -17.69
N ASP A 114 -7.39 -22.97 -18.06
CA ASP A 114 -8.48 -23.41 -18.92
C ASP A 114 -8.45 -22.83 -20.34
N LEU A 115 -7.37 -22.11 -20.72
CA LEU A 115 -7.23 -21.58 -22.08
C LEU A 115 -6.48 -22.55 -22.98
N ASN A 116 -7.05 -22.84 -24.16
CA ASN A 116 -6.41 -23.65 -25.18
C ASN A 116 -5.42 -22.81 -26.00
N PRO A 117 -4.10 -23.08 -25.93
CA PRO A 117 -3.08 -22.26 -26.59
C PRO A 117 -3.17 -22.30 -28.14
N ASN A 118 -3.78 -23.35 -28.71
CA ASN A 118 -3.93 -23.49 -30.17
C ASN A 118 -5.14 -22.73 -30.72
N LYS A 119 -6.06 -22.30 -29.86
CA LYS A 119 -7.28 -21.57 -30.23
C LYS A 119 -7.27 -20.14 -29.69
N LEU A 120 -6.22 -19.71 -29.00
CA LEU A 120 -6.18 -18.40 -28.36
C LEU A 120 -6.33 -17.29 -29.39
N LYS A 121 -7.24 -16.36 -29.11
CA LYS A 121 -7.49 -15.13 -29.86
C LYS A 121 -7.44 -13.93 -28.96
N VAL A 122 -6.88 -12.84 -29.45
CA VAL A 122 -6.89 -11.53 -28.80
C VAL A 122 -8.20 -10.83 -29.18
N ILE A 123 -8.96 -10.40 -28.17
CA ILE A 123 -10.16 -9.58 -28.36
C ILE A 123 -9.76 -8.09 -28.39
N GLY A 124 -8.75 -7.70 -27.61
CA GLY A 124 -8.29 -6.32 -27.38
C GLY A 124 -8.58 -5.86 -25.96
N ASN A 125 -8.00 -4.72 -25.55
CA ASN A 125 -8.15 -4.13 -24.21
C ASN A 125 -7.80 -5.08 -23.05
N GLY A 126 -6.88 -6.03 -23.28
CA GLY A 126 -6.48 -7.04 -22.29
C GLY A 126 -7.38 -8.28 -22.26
N TYR A 127 -8.32 -8.44 -23.18
CA TYR A 127 -9.20 -9.62 -23.22
C TYR A 127 -8.74 -10.66 -24.23
N TYR A 128 -8.81 -11.93 -23.82
CA TYR A 128 -8.36 -13.11 -24.57
C TYR A 128 -9.41 -14.21 -24.49
N THR A 129 -9.60 -14.97 -25.59
CA THR A 129 -10.51 -16.11 -25.61
C THR A 129 -9.98 -17.25 -26.44
N ASP A 130 -10.36 -18.49 -26.11
CA ASP A 130 -10.17 -19.67 -26.96
C ASP A 130 -11.47 -20.10 -27.66
N GLY A 131 -12.52 -19.28 -27.52
CA GLY A 131 -13.86 -19.56 -28.01
C GLY A 131 -14.78 -20.27 -27.00
N THR A 132 -14.21 -20.80 -25.91
CA THR A 132 -14.94 -21.44 -24.80
C THR A 132 -14.77 -20.63 -23.51
N ASN A 133 -13.54 -20.29 -23.20
CA ASN A 133 -13.18 -19.49 -22.01
C ASN A 133 -12.69 -18.12 -22.44
N THR A 134 -13.04 -17.11 -21.68
CA THR A 134 -12.60 -15.73 -21.88
C THR A 134 -11.98 -15.18 -20.61
N TYR A 135 -10.85 -14.50 -20.75
CA TYR A 135 -10.12 -13.90 -19.64
C TYR A 135 -9.73 -12.46 -19.95
N PHE A 136 -9.73 -11.66 -18.92
CA PHE A 136 -9.03 -10.39 -18.87
C PHE A 136 -7.62 -10.61 -18.29
N CYS A 137 -6.61 -9.95 -18.84
CA CYS A 137 -5.24 -9.89 -18.32
C CYS A 137 -4.76 -8.44 -18.28
N SER A 138 -4.37 -7.97 -17.11
CA SER A 138 -3.78 -6.64 -16.96
C SER A 138 -2.34 -6.61 -17.46
N ASP A 139 -1.95 -5.54 -18.13
CA ASP A 139 -0.55 -5.25 -18.48
C ASP A 139 0.26 -4.64 -17.33
N MET A 140 -0.39 -4.34 -16.21
CA MET A 140 0.22 -3.82 -14.98
C MET A 140 0.24 -4.89 -13.90
N SER A 141 1.41 -5.10 -13.29
CA SER A 141 1.54 -6.04 -12.18
C SER A 141 1.01 -5.45 -10.89
N GLU A 142 0.41 -6.31 -10.08
CA GLU A 142 -0.11 -5.96 -8.76
C GLU A 142 0.38 -6.95 -7.69
N ARG A 143 0.29 -6.54 -6.43
CA ARG A 143 0.58 -7.45 -5.31
C ARG A 143 -0.43 -8.60 -5.34
N ASN A 144 0.08 -9.83 -5.23
CA ASN A 144 -0.77 -11.01 -5.19
C ASN A 144 -1.58 -11.08 -3.88
N GLN A 145 -2.84 -10.74 -3.95
CA GLN A 145 -3.76 -10.74 -2.80
C GLN A 145 -4.05 -12.16 -2.27
N ASN A 146 -3.84 -13.19 -3.10
CA ASN A 146 -4.04 -14.60 -2.71
C ASN A 146 -2.86 -15.16 -1.91
N LEU A 147 -1.73 -14.44 -1.85
CA LEU A 147 -0.55 -14.82 -1.07
C LEU A 147 -0.53 -14.06 0.25
N SER A 148 -0.99 -14.70 1.33
CA SER A 148 -0.95 -14.10 2.66
C SER A 148 0.49 -13.82 3.12
N SER A 149 0.69 -12.75 3.90
CA SER A 149 2.02 -12.35 4.38
C SER A 149 2.78 -13.46 5.13
N PRO A 150 2.15 -14.28 5.99
CA PRO A 150 2.85 -15.41 6.62
C PRO A 150 3.29 -16.47 5.61
N MET A 151 2.46 -16.77 4.60
CA MET A 151 2.81 -17.74 3.55
C MET A 151 3.93 -17.21 2.64
N GLU A 152 3.90 -15.92 2.32
CA GLU A 152 4.97 -15.27 1.57
C GLU A 152 6.31 -15.38 2.29
N ILE A 153 6.34 -15.09 3.60
CA ILE A 153 7.54 -15.24 4.44
C ILE A 153 8.04 -16.69 4.40
N PHE A 154 7.15 -17.65 4.61
CA PHE A 154 7.50 -19.07 4.60
C PHE A 154 8.05 -19.53 3.25
N GLN A 155 7.37 -19.20 2.15
CA GLN A 155 7.85 -19.54 0.80
C GLN A 155 9.18 -18.85 0.46
N THR A 156 9.37 -17.60 0.92
CA THR A 156 10.63 -16.89 0.71
C THR A 156 11.78 -17.53 1.48
N LEU A 157 11.51 -18.04 2.69
CA LEU A 157 12.50 -18.82 3.43
C LEU A 157 12.90 -20.10 2.68
N ILE A 158 11.92 -20.87 2.21
CA ILE A 158 12.20 -22.08 1.41
C ILE A 158 13.01 -21.72 0.17
N TYR A 159 12.63 -20.68 -0.58
CA TYR A 159 13.34 -20.23 -1.76
C TYR A 159 14.77 -19.78 -1.47
N ALA A 160 15.02 -19.16 -0.33
CA ALA A 160 16.36 -18.73 0.08
C ALA A 160 17.33 -19.92 0.20
N PHE A 161 16.83 -21.10 0.64
CA PHE A 161 17.63 -22.31 0.81
C PHE A 161 17.65 -23.22 -0.43
N SER A 162 16.48 -23.45 -1.04
CA SER A 162 16.32 -24.43 -2.12
C SER A 162 16.46 -23.83 -3.51
N LYS A 163 16.22 -22.52 -3.66
CA LYS A 163 16.12 -21.79 -4.95
C LYS A 163 15.15 -22.42 -5.96
N THR A 164 14.24 -23.26 -5.49
CA THR A 164 13.37 -24.05 -6.39
C THR A 164 12.17 -23.25 -6.86
N LYS A 165 11.50 -22.52 -5.96
CA LYS A 165 10.26 -21.79 -6.28
C LYS A 165 10.23 -20.43 -5.60
N LYS A 166 10.36 -19.36 -6.40
CA LYS A 166 10.23 -17.99 -5.91
C LYS A 166 8.76 -17.69 -5.58
N PRO A 167 8.44 -17.15 -4.37
CA PRO A 167 7.07 -16.75 -4.05
C PRO A 167 6.56 -15.70 -5.04
N GLN A 168 5.35 -15.91 -5.54
CA GLN A 168 4.71 -14.99 -6.49
C GLN A 168 4.07 -13.82 -5.76
N SER A 169 4.92 -12.98 -5.14
CA SER A 169 4.49 -11.79 -4.38
C SER A 169 3.80 -10.74 -5.24
N TYR A 170 4.18 -10.67 -6.52
CA TYR A 170 3.57 -9.83 -7.54
C TYR A 170 3.23 -10.68 -8.76
N ILE A 171 2.09 -10.39 -9.36
CA ILE A 171 1.55 -11.08 -10.53
C ILE A 171 0.95 -10.06 -11.49
N TYR A 172 0.80 -10.43 -12.73
CA TYR A 172 -0.11 -9.75 -13.65
C TYR A 172 -1.52 -10.25 -13.37
N PRO A 173 -2.43 -9.38 -12.89
CA PRO A 173 -3.78 -9.81 -12.55
C PRO A 173 -4.53 -10.33 -13.77
N TYR A 174 -5.26 -11.39 -13.56
CA TYR A 174 -6.15 -11.97 -14.58
C TYR A 174 -7.49 -12.34 -13.96
N LYS A 175 -8.53 -12.30 -14.76
CA LYS A 175 -9.87 -12.64 -14.30
C LYS A 175 -10.63 -13.37 -15.40
N LYS A 176 -11.27 -14.48 -15.06
CA LYS A 176 -12.20 -15.17 -15.95
C LYS A 176 -13.45 -14.31 -16.14
N VAL A 177 -13.87 -14.15 -17.37
CA VAL A 177 -15.09 -13.42 -17.72
C VAL A 177 -16.19 -14.44 -17.96
N GLU A 178 -17.24 -14.37 -17.15
CA GLU A 178 -18.41 -15.24 -17.28
C GLU A 178 -19.39 -14.62 -18.29
N THR A 179 -19.33 -15.09 -19.50
CA THR A 179 -20.27 -14.73 -20.58
C THR A 179 -20.47 -15.92 -21.55
N ASP A 180 -21.66 -16.10 -22.01
CA ASP A 180 -22.06 -17.04 -23.07
C ASP A 180 -22.09 -16.38 -24.45
N LYS A 181 -21.87 -15.08 -24.53
CA LYS A 181 -21.88 -14.27 -25.75
C LYS A 181 -20.47 -13.90 -26.20
N ARG A 182 -20.38 -13.51 -27.46
CA ARG A 182 -19.11 -13.03 -28.02
C ARG A 182 -18.74 -11.67 -27.44
N LEU A 183 -17.63 -11.62 -26.74
CA LEU A 183 -17.09 -10.38 -26.20
C LEU A 183 -16.37 -9.56 -27.29
N GLN A 184 -16.50 -8.25 -27.24
CA GLN A 184 -15.81 -7.28 -28.09
C GLN A 184 -15.18 -6.19 -27.24
N ALA A 185 -13.96 -5.77 -27.59
CA ALA A 185 -13.31 -4.63 -26.96
C ALA A 185 -14.09 -3.33 -27.28
N VAL A 186 -14.27 -2.49 -26.28
CA VAL A 186 -14.91 -1.17 -26.46
C VAL A 186 -13.86 -0.20 -26.99
N ALA A 187 -14.16 0.43 -28.13
CA ALA A 187 -13.25 1.41 -28.73
C ALA A 187 -13.06 2.63 -27.80
N ASN A 188 -11.85 3.17 -27.76
CA ASN A 188 -11.47 4.38 -27.00
C ASN A 188 -11.62 4.27 -25.46
N LEU A 189 -11.95 3.10 -24.93
CA LEU A 189 -12.04 2.83 -23.50
C LEU A 189 -11.12 1.67 -23.14
N SER A 190 -9.92 1.96 -22.63
CA SER A 190 -8.95 0.95 -22.22
C SER A 190 -9.53 0.06 -21.09
N PHE A 191 -9.29 -1.26 -21.19
CA PHE A 191 -9.73 -2.27 -20.23
C PHE A 191 -11.24 -2.56 -20.24
N PHE A 192 -12.00 -1.99 -21.19
CA PHE A 192 -13.42 -2.26 -21.36
C PHE A 192 -13.70 -3.24 -22.48
N ALA A 193 -14.70 -4.10 -22.26
CA ALA A 193 -15.29 -4.94 -23.27
C ALA A 193 -16.81 -5.04 -23.07
N SER A 194 -17.53 -5.45 -24.12
CA SER A 194 -18.98 -5.67 -24.05
C SER A 194 -19.35 -6.94 -24.81
N ASP A 195 -20.36 -7.65 -24.34
CA ASP A 195 -20.99 -8.77 -25.02
C ASP A 195 -22.34 -8.37 -25.68
N GLY A 196 -22.63 -7.06 -25.70
CA GLY A 196 -23.86 -6.46 -26.21
C GLY A 196 -24.95 -6.25 -25.16
N ASP A 197 -24.97 -7.06 -24.09
CA ASP A 197 -25.91 -6.92 -22.97
C ASP A 197 -25.21 -6.34 -21.72
N LYS A 198 -23.99 -6.75 -21.50
CA LYS A 198 -23.18 -6.36 -20.34
C LYS A 198 -21.93 -5.62 -20.78
N VAL A 199 -21.46 -4.73 -19.94
CA VAL A 199 -20.17 -4.06 -20.06
C VAL A 199 -19.25 -4.56 -18.94
N TYR A 200 -18.00 -4.83 -19.31
CA TYR A 200 -16.98 -5.35 -18.41
C TYR A 200 -15.82 -4.36 -18.33
N TYR A 201 -15.37 -4.08 -17.13
CA TYR A 201 -14.12 -3.36 -16.85
C TYR A 201 -13.16 -4.29 -16.11
N LYS A 202 -11.98 -4.53 -16.69
CA LYS A 202 -10.98 -5.46 -16.12
C LYS A 202 -11.57 -6.85 -15.77
N GLY A 203 -12.50 -7.33 -16.59
CA GLY A 203 -13.16 -8.63 -16.41
C GLY A 203 -14.32 -8.64 -15.40
N GLU A 204 -14.68 -7.51 -14.82
CA GLU A 204 -15.81 -7.34 -13.90
C GLU A 204 -16.97 -6.63 -14.58
N VAL A 205 -18.18 -7.08 -14.30
CA VAL A 205 -19.41 -6.47 -14.85
C VAL A 205 -19.64 -5.10 -14.21
N LEU A 206 -19.92 -4.09 -15.04
CA LEU A 206 -20.48 -2.82 -14.58
C LEU A 206 -22.00 -2.94 -14.55
N GLU A 207 -22.58 -2.71 -13.38
CA GLU A 207 -24.03 -2.76 -13.22
C GLU A 207 -24.69 -1.45 -13.69
N ASN A 208 -25.83 -1.56 -14.38
CA ASN A 208 -26.68 -0.44 -14.78
C ASN A 208 -25.98 0.63 -15.64
N VAL A 209 -24.99 0.25 -16.45
CA VAL A 209 -24.22 1.19 -17.26
C VAL A 209 -24.86 1.43 -18.63
N ASP A 210 -24.90 2.70 -19.07
CA ASP A 210 -25.15 3.08 -20.45
C ASP A 210 -23.80 3.24 -21.19
N LEU A 211 -23.44 2.21 -21.96
CA LEU A 211 -22.18 2.20 -22.71
C LEU A 211 -22.06 3.36 -23.72
N ASN A 212 -23.17 3.87 -24.24
CA ASN A 212 -23.14 4.94 -25.25
C ASN A 212 -22.73 6.29 -24.67
N THR A 213 -22.89 6.45 -23.36
CA THR A 213 -22.55 7.69 -22.64
C THR A 213 -21.42 7.52 -21.63
N LEU A 214 -20.86 6.29 -21.54
CA LEU A 214 -19.77 5.98 -20.60
C LEU A 214 -18.48 6.68 -20.98
N VAL A 215 -17.94 7.46 -20.05
CA VAL A 215 -16.69 8.18 -20.21
C VAL A 215 -15.85 8.17 -18.92
N PRO A 216 -14.52 8.22 -19.01
CA PRO A 216 -13.68 8.47 -17.84
C PRO A 216 -13.84 9.93 -17.37
N ILE A 217 -13.87 10.15 -16.07
CA ILE A 217 -13.90 11.50 -15.49
C ILE A 217 -12.48 12.10 -15.54
N ASP A 218 -12.35 13.30 -16.10
CA ASP A 218 -11.08 14.02 -16.28
C ASP A 218 -9.98 13.18 -16.96
N GLY A 219 -10.35 12.28 -17.86
CA GLY A 219 -9.40 11.40 -18.55
C GLY A 219 -8.74 10.34 -17.64
N GLN A 220 -9.17 10.22 -16.39
CA GLN A 220 -8.62 9.26 -15.43
C GLN A 220 -9.36 7.92 -15.50
N TYR A 221 -8.63 6.83 -15.71
CA TYR A 221 -9.21 5.46 -15.77
C TYR A 221 -9.47 4.83 -14.38
N THR A 222 -9.78 5.67 -13.40
CA THR A 222 -10.11 5.24 -12.03
C THR A 222 -11.58 5.44 -11.72
N TYR A 223 -12.12 6.61 -12.16
CA TYR A 223 -13.52 6.96 -12.03
C TYR A 223 -14.15 7.14 -13.40
N PHE A 224 -15.37 6.64 -13.54
CA PHE A 224 -16.13 6.70 -14.77
C PHE A 224 -17.53 7.23 -14.48
N THR A 225 -18.16 7.81 -15.50
CA THR A 225 -19.57 8.19 -15.44
C THR A 225 -20.24 7.87 -16.75
N ASP A 226 -21.51 7.46 -16.67
CA ASP A 226 -22.43 7.50 -17.79
C ASP A 226 -23.39 8.71 -17.60
N LYS A 227 -24.48 8.73 -18.34
CA LYS A 227 -25.49 9.79 -18.26
C LYS A 227 -26.04 9.96 -16.83
N GLU A 228 -26.15 8.89 -16.04
CA GLU A 228 -26.82 8.89 -14.76
C GLU A 228 -25.93 8.45 -13.58
N ASN A 229 -25.02 7.52 -13.83
CA ASN A 229 -24.33 6.77 -12.78
C ASN A 229 -22.85 7.14 -12.71
N VAL A 230 -22.25 6.87 -11.57
CA VAL A 230 -20.83 7.10 -11.32
C VAL A 230 -20.19 5.82 -10.80
N TYR A 231 -19.00 5.50 -11.29
CA TYR A 231 -18.31 4.26 -10.98
C TYR A 231 -16.88 4.53 -10.48
N TYR A 232 -16.46 3.74 -9.52
CA TYR A 232 -15.05 3.60 -9.14
C TYR A 232 -14.60 2.20 -9.58
N HIS A 233 -13.69 2.13 -10.57
CA HIS A 233 -13.40 0.88 -11.27
C HIS A 233 -14.69 0.22 -11.80
N SER A 234 -14.99 -1.02 -11.40
CA SER A 234 -16.23 -1.71 -11.74
C SER A 234 -17.41 -1.45 -10.79
N LYS A 235 -17.16 -0.74 -9.68
CA LYS A 235 -18.13 -0.57 -8.60
C LYS A 235 -19.00 0.66 -8.81
N LEU A 236 -20.31 0.47 -8.86
CA LEU A 236 -21.28 1.56 -8.84
C LEU A 236 -21.19 2.35 -7.53
N LEU A 237 -20.99 3.65 -7.62
CA LEU A 237 -21.00 4.54 -6.44
C LEU A 237 -22.44 4.99 -6.11
N PRO A 238 -22.72 5.24 -4.81
CA PRO A 238 -24.07 5.63 -4.36
C PRO A 238 -24.37 7.13 -4.62
N ILE A 239 -24.00 7.64 -5.80
CA ILE A 239 -24.34 8.99 -6.27
C ILE A 239 -24.76 8.94 -7.73
N LYS A 240 -25.49 9.98 -8.16
CA LYS A 240 -25.80 10.22 -9.56
C LYS A 240 -24.82 11.21 -10.16
N ASN A 241 -24.68 11.14 -11.48
CA ASN A 241 -23.89 12.12 -12.21
C ASN A 241 -24.53 13.51 -12.11
N SER A 242 -23.87 14.44 -11.44
CA SER A 242 -24.30 15.84 -11.29
C SER A 242 -23.96 16.70 -12.51
N GLY A 243 -23.11 16.20 -13.39
CA GLY A 243 -22.52 16.95 -14.51
C GLY A 243 -21.30 17.80 -14.14
N ASN A 244 -20.93 17.86 -12.85
CA ASN A 244 -19.78 18.64 -12.34
C ASN A 244 -18.90 17.80 -11.41
N LEU A 245 -18.59 16.59 -11.86
CA LEU A 245 -17.70 15.68 -11.16
C LEU A 245 -16.24 15.94 -11.58
N LYS A 246 -15.34 15.97 -10.62
CA LYS A 246 -13.91 16.21 -10.84
C LYS A 246 -13.07 15.18 -10.10
N VAL A 247 -12.06 14.62 -10.76
CA VAL A 247 -11.05 13.79 -10.11
C VAL A 247 -9.85 14.66 -9.76
N VAL A 248 -9.65 14.89 -8.47
CA VAL A 248 -8.48 15.61 -7.97
C VAL A 248 -7.36 14.61 -7.75
N SER A 249 -6.26 14.76 -8.50
CA SER A 249 -5.06 13.93 -8.37
C SER A 249 -3.98 14.71 -7.63
N LEU A 250 -3.61 14.25 -6.44
CA LEU A 250 -2.56 14.86 -5.63
C LEU A 250 -1.18 14.29 -6.02
N ASN A 251 -1.14 13.00 -6.27
CA ASN A 251 0.00 12.26 -6.80
C ASN A 251 -0.53 11.02 -7.55
N PRO A 252 0.30 10.16 -8.16
CA PRO A 252 -0.18 8.98 -8.88
C PRO A 252 -1.07 8.04 -8.06
N ASP A 253 -0.84 7.95 -6.75
CA ASP A 253 -1.52 7.01 -5.84
C ASP A 253 -2.70 7.65 -5.09
N ASP A 254 -2.60 8.94 -4.77
CA ASP A 254 -3.59 9.67 -3.98
C ASP A 254 -4.52 10.50 -4.87
N LYS A 255 -5.75 10.01 -5.04
CA LYS A 255 -6.81 10.64 -5.85
C LYS A 255 -8.13 10.57 -5.11
N PHE A 256 -8.98 11.56 -5.37
CA PHE A 256 -10.36 11.54 -4.89
C PHE A 256 -11.32 12.14 -5.92
N LEU A 257 -12.58 11.69 -5.86
CA LEU A 257 -13.66 12.27 -6.65
C LEU A 257 -14.35 13.35 -5.81
N TYR A 258 -14.57 14.50 -6.41
CA TYR A 258 -15.30 15.61 -5.83
C TYR A 258 -16.48 16.00 -6.72
N ASP A 259 -17.67 16.09 -6.11
CA ASP A 259 -18.86 16.63 -6.75
C ASP A 259 -18.96 18.13 -6.39
N GLU A 260 -18.64 19.00 -7.33
CA GLU A 260 -18.60 20.45 -7.08
C GLU A 260 -19.97 21.07 -6.81
N ILE A 261 -21.07 20.42 -7.22
CA ILE A 261 -22.44 20.91 -6.97
C ILE A 261 -22.88 20.59 -5.56
N ASN A 262 -22.72 19.31 -5.17
CA ASN A 262 -23.26 18.81 -3.91
C ASN A 262 -22.22 18.79 -2.77
N GLY A 263 -20.95 19.07 -3.08
CA GLY A 263 -19.85 18.97 -2.15
C GLY A 263 -19.58 17.55 -1.64
N TYR A 264 -19.93 16.52 -2.41
CA TYR A 264 -19.66 15.12 -2.04
C TYR A 264 -18.21 14.76 -2.32
N VAL A 265 -17.64 13.94 -1.44
CA VAL A 265 -16.25 13.46 -1.53
C VAL A 265 -16.23 11.94 -1.53
N PHE A 266 -15.47 11.35 -2.47
CA PHE A 266 -15.21 9.91 -2.53
C PHE A 266 -13.71 9.67 -2.65
N ILE A 267 -13.19 8.80 -1.79
CA ILE A 267 -11.79 8.34 -1.84
C ILE A 267 -11.82 6.83 -2.16
N GLY A 268 -11.49 6.48 -3.40
CA GLY A 268 -11.80 5.17 -3.92
C GLY A 268 -13.32 4.95 -3.97
N ASP A 269 -13.78 3.85 -3.38
CA ASP A 269 -15.21 3.56 -3.21
C ASP A 269 -15.79 4.04 -1.87
N TYR A 270 -14.95 4.62 -1.01
CA TYR A 270 -15.39 5.16 0.27
C TYR A 270 -16.05 6.52 0.08
N SER A 271 -17.32 6.64 0.46
CA SER A 271 -18.07 7.89 0.50
C SER A 271 -17.88 8.58 1.85
N PHE A 272 -17.58 9.87 1.85
CA PHE A 272 -17.80 10.69 3.01
C PHE A 272 -19.29 10.75 3.32
N ASP A 273 -19.64 11.04 4.59
CA ASP A 273 -21.02 11.15 5.03
C ASP A 273 -21.75 12.24 4.25
N LYS A 274 -22.68 11.86 3.37
CA LYS A 274 -23.42 12.78 2.51
C LYS A 274 -24.39 13.68 3.28
N GLU A 275 -24.83 13.25 4.47
CA GLU A 275 -25.70 14.08 5.34
C GLU A 275 -24.95 15.27 5.94
N LYS A 276 -23.61 15.21 5.91
CA LYS A 276 -22.73 16.28 6.38
C LYS A 276 -22.21 17.19 5.26
N ALA A 277 -22.52 16.88 4.01
CA ALA A 277 -22.16 17.72 2.87
C ALA A 277 -22.96 19.04 2.87
N PRO A 278 -22.47 20.10 2.20
CA PRO A 278 -21.29 20.11 1.33
C PRO A 278 -19.98 20.16 2.12
N TYR A 279 -18.96 19.46 1.60
CA TYR A 279 -17.59 19.58 2.11
C TYR A 279 -16.80 20.60 1.29
N LYS A 280 -16.14 21.53 1.97
CA LYS A 280 -15.09 22.36 1.39
C LYS A 280 -13.73 21.72 1.70
N ILE A 281 -12.89 21.59 0.69
CA ILE A 281 -11.57 20.94 0.81
C ILE A 281 -10.53 22.03 0.89
N ILE A 282 -9.66 21.97 1.90
CA ILE A 282 -8.56 22.91 2.11
C ILE A 282 -7.25 22.17 2.28
N GLY A 283 -6.13 22.81 1.90
CA GLY A 283 -4.80 22.19 1.84
C GLY A 283 -4.52 21.60 0.46
N SER A 284 -5.01 22.23 -0.61
CA SER A 284 -4.93 21.75 -2.00
C SER A 284 -3.52 21.55 -2.54
N ASN A 285 -2.51 22.15 -1.91
CA ASN A 285 -1.10 21.97 -2.27
C ASN A 285 -0.43 20.83 -1.49
N GLY A 286 -1.19 20.03 -0.74
CA GLY A 286 -0.69 18.78 -0.20
C GLY A 286 -0.46 17.76 -1.31
N THR A 287 0.69 17.11 -1.32
CA THR A 287 1.00 16.00 -2.23
C THR A 287 0.31 14.71 -1.84
N HIS A 288 -0.39 14.69 -0.70
CA HIS A 288 -0.98 13.49 -0.13
C HIS A 288 -2.35 13.75 0.53
N LEU A 289 -3.22 12.75 0.48
CA LEU A 289 -4.55 12.80 1.12
C LEU A 289 -4.50 13.18 2.61
N TYR A 290 -3.43 12.82 3.33
CA TYR A 290 -3.33 13.13 4.76
C TYR A 290 -3.14 14.63 5.04
N SER A 291 -2.69 15.41 4.04
CA SER A 291 -2.51 16.86 4.17
C SER A 291 -3.81 17.66 3.94
N LEU A 292 -4.89 16.98 3.52
CA LEU A 292 -6.17 17.62 3.28
C LEU A 292 -7.05 17.66 4.54
N ILE A 293 -7.77 18.76 4.70
CA ILE A 293 -8.84 18.92 5.68
C ILE A 293 -10.15 19.18 4.94
N PHE A 294 -11.20 18.54 5.40
CA PHE A 294 -12.54 18.62 4.83
C PHE A 294 -13.46 19.32 5.83
N VAL A 295 -13.98 20.47 5.44
CA VAL A 295 -14.80 21.31 6.31
C VAL A 295 -16.24 21.28 5.83
N SER A 296 -17.16 21.01 6.73
CA SER A 296 -18.60 21.18 6.52
C SER A 296 -19.21 22.01 7.67
N ASP A 297 -20.49 22.35 7.58
CA ASP A 297 -21.18 23.06 8.66
C ASP A 297 -21.17 22.27 9.98
N ASP A 298 -21.24 20.92 9.89
CA ASP A 298 -21.19 20.01 11.04
C ASP A 298 -19.81 19.96 11.72
N GLY A 299 -18.73 20.17 10.99
CA GLY A 299 -17.41 20.05 11.58
C GLY A 299 -16.24 19.98 10.62
N ILE A 300 -15.09 19.68 11.20
CA ILE A 300 -13.80 19.57 10.54
C ILE A 300 -13.39 18.11 10.53
N TYR A 301 -13.01 17.59 9.37
CA TYR A 301 -12.74 16.19 9.12
C TYR A 301 -11.40 15.98 8.41
N PHE A 302 -10.85 14.77 8.56
CA PHE A 302 -9.76 14.29 7.72
C PHE A 302 -10.00 12.82 7.31
N TYR A 303 -9.32 12.38 6.27
CA TYR A 303 -9.33 10.98 5.85
C TYR A 303 -8.18 10.22 6.47
N ASN A 304 -8.50 9.19 7.26
CA ASN A 304 -7.50 8.28 7.81
C ASN A 304 -7.27 7.11 6.85
N SER A 305 -6.15 7.13 6.12
CA SER A 305 -5.81 6.12 5.12
C SER A 305 -5.58 4.72 5.70
N GLU A 306 -5.13 4.60 6.97
CA GLU A 306 -4.94 3.31 7.63
C GLU A 306 -6.27 2.62 7.94
N ASN A 307 -7.26 3.40 8.39
CA ASN A 307 -8.59 2.90 8.72
C ASN A 307 -9.56 3.02 7.55
N LYS A 308 -9.14 3.66 6.45
CA LYS A 308 -9.93 3.94 5.24
C LYS A 308 -11.27 4.58 5.55
N LYS A 309 -11.27 5.63 6.38
CA LYS A 309 -12.49 6.33 6.78
C LYS A 309 -12.28 7.80 7.11
N GLN A 310 -13.35 8.57 6.99
CA GLN A 310 -13.49 9.92 7.49
C GLN A 310 -13.48 9.93 9.03
N ILE A 311 -12.76 10.88 9.63
CA ILE A 311 -12.73 11.10 11.07
C ILE A 311 -13.01 12.56 11.36
N LYS A 312 -14.00 12.83 12.22
CA LYS A 312 -14.27 14.18 12.74
C LYS A 312 -13.19 14.56 13.75
N LEU A 313 -12.58 15.73 13.57
CA LEU A 313 -11.59 16.29 14.50
C LEU A 313 -12.24 17.12 15.58
N LYS A 314 -13.15 18.02 15.16
CA LYS A 314 -13.89 18.92 16.04
C LYS A 314 -15.04 19.57 15.26
N ASP A 315 -15.85 20.37 15.95
CA ASP A 315 -16.87 21.18 15.32
C ASP A 315 -16.25 22.28 14.45
N ASN A 316 -17.01 22.77 13.48
CA ASN A 316 -16.53 23.83 12.60
C ASN A 316 -16.24 25.11 13.42
N ILE A 317 -15.02 25.61 13.26
CA ILE A 317 -14.55 26.83 13.94
C ILE A 317 -14.37 28.00 12.99
N PHE A 318 -14.54 27.78 11.68
CA PHE A 318 -14.32 28.78 10.66
C PHE A 318 -15.57 29.64 10.48
N VAL A 319 -15.37 30.92 10.22
CA VAL A 319 -16.46 31.91 10.11
C VAL A 319 -16.64 32.31 8.65
N GLY A 320 -17.77 31.90 8.07
CA GLY A 320 -18.11 32.26 6.70
C GLY A 320 -17.27 31.57 5.63
N ASN A 321 -16.85 32.30 4.59
CA ASN A 321 -16.16 31.69 3.47
C ASN A 321 -14.67 31.46 3.78
N ILE A 322 -14.19 30.25 3.45
CA ILE A 322 -12.77 29.91 3.56
C ILE A 322 -12.12 30.06 2.20
N GLU A 323 -11.02 30.79 2.13
CA GLU A 323 -10.26 31.03 0.89
C GLU A 323 -8.79 30.73 1.12
N GLU A 324 -8.17 30.05 0.17
CA GLU A 324 -6.72 29.83 0.16
C GLU A 324 -6.04 31.08 -0.38
N ILE A 325 -5.10 31.65 0.38
CA ILE A 325 -4.37 32.88 0.04
C ILE A 325 -2.91 32.63 -0.32
N SER A 326 -2.40 31.47 0.04
CA SER A 326 -1.11 30.92 -0.33
C SER A 326 -1.16 29.40 -0.13
N PRO A 327 -0.34 28.60 -0.78
CA PRO A 327 -0.24 27.18 -0.48
C PRO A 327 -0.11 26.92 1.01
N ASN A 328 -0.99 26.04 1.55
CA ASN A 328 -1.09 25.74 2.97
C ASN A 328 -1.46 26.91 3.89
N VAL A 329 -1.83 28.10 3.36
CA VAL A 329 -2.31 29.25 4.13
C VAL A 329 -3.69 29.66 3.64
N PHE A 330 -4.65 29.73 4.54
CA PHE A 330 -6.02 30.05 4.21
C PHE A 330 -6.62 31.06 5.19
N THR A 331 -7.70 31.69 4.80
CA THR A 331 -8.40 32.67 5.60
C THR A 331 -9.89 32.36 5.60
N ASP A 332 -10.56 32.67 6.71
CA ASP A 332 -12.00 32.82 6.75
C ASP A 332 -12.37 34.33 6.74
N ASN A 333 -13.58 34.68 7.14
CA ASN A 333 -13.96 36.08 7.17
C ASN A 333 -13.20 36.90 8.22
N GLU A 334 -12.62 36.24 9.24
CA GLU A 334 -12.04 36.93 10.40
C GLU A 334 -10.53 36.71 10.58
N ASN A 335 -10.04 35.51 10.31
CA ASN A 335 -8.70 35.11 10.72
C ASN A 335 -7.92 34.51 9.57
N ILE A 336 -6.59 34.44 9.73
CA ILE A 336 -5.66 33.68 8.86
C ILE A 336 -5.19 32.44 9.59
N TYR A 337 -5.08 31.36 8.85
CA TYR A 337 -4.68 30.05 9.33
C TYR A 337 -3.63 29.43 8.40
N TYR A 338 -2.85 28.49 8.91
CA TYR A 338 -1.92 27.72 8.06
C TYR A 338 -1.81 26.27 8.50
N PHE A 339 -1.43 25.42 7.54
CA PHE A 339 -1.11 24.02 7.76
C PHE A 339 0.39 23.82 7.95
N GLN A 340 0.72 22.89 8.84
CA GLN A 340 2.04 22.30 8.94
C GLN A 340 1.93 20.79 8.81
N ASN A 341 2.40 20.26 7.68
CA ASN A 341 2.35 18.84 7.35
C ASN A 341 3.73 18.21 7.58
N TYR A 342 3.79 17.09 8.28
CA TYR A 342 5.05 16.40 8.50
C TYR A 342 4.88 14.92 8.81
N GLU A 343 5.93 14.14 8.55
CA GLU A 343 6.03 12.72 8.86
C GLU A 343 6.96 12.49 10.04
N ILE A 344 6.58 11.61 10.96
CA ILE A 344 7.44 11.18 12.06
C ILE A 344 8.01 9.81 11.72
N TRP A 345 9.32 9.79 11.48
CA TRP A 345 10.08 8.58 11.23
C TRP A 345 10.82 8.15 12.49
N LYS A 346 10.64 6.89 12.91
CA LYS A 346 11.35 6.31 14.05
C LYS A 346 12.44 5.36 13.57
N LYS A 347 13.66 5.53 14.11
CA LYS A 347 14.82 4.67 13.80
C LYS A 347 14.72 3.36 14.59
N TYR A 348 15.04 2.24 13.95
CA TYR A 348 15.41 1.00 14.64
C TYR A 348 16.87 1.10 15.12
N LYS A 349 17.18 0.50 16.28
CA LYS A 349 18.51 0.61 16.92
C LYS A 349 19.71 0.33 16.02
N ASN A 350 19.60 -0.35 14.88
CA ASN A 350 20.70 -0.59 13.92
C ASN A 350 20.21 -0.82 12.48
N ARG A 351 18.99 -0.49 12.10
CA ARG A 351 18.43 -0.85 10.80
C ARG A 351 17.34 0.11 10.38
N GLY A 352 17.62 1.02 9.47
CA GLY A 352 16.60 1.82 8.80
C GLY A 352 15.67 2.62 9.70
N SER A 353 14.68 3.25 9.12
CA SER A 353 13.61 3.95 9.82
C SER A 353 12.26 3.46 9.30
N PHE A 354 11.22 3.62 10.11
CA PHE A 354 9.84 3.36 9.70
C PHE A 354 8.98 4.58 9.97
N LEU A 355 8.01 4.81 9.11
CA LEU A 355 7.02 5.84 9.29
C LEU A 355 6.13 5.49 10.49
N ALA A 356 6.15 6.32 11.52
CA ALA A 356 5.38 6.11 12.74
C ALA A 356 4.05 6.86 12.73
N SER A 357 4.04 8.08 12.19
CA SER A 357 2.82 8.85 11.99
C SER A 357 2.98 9.91 10.90
N ARG A 358 1.85 10.30 10.33
CA ARG A 358 1.66 11.49 9.52
C ARG A 358 0.80 12.46 10.29
N ASN A 359 1.21 13.72 10.34
CA ASN A 359 0.49 14.75 11.07
C ASN A 359 0.19 15.93 10.17
N THR A 360 -1.02 16.47 10.31
CA THR A 360 -1.43 17.75 9.75
C THR A 360 -1.90 18.61 10.93
N GLU A 361 -1.14 19.63 11.22
CA GLU A 361 -1.44 20.61 12.27
C GLU A 361 -1.98 21.88 11.66
N VAL A 362 -3.01 22.44 12.27
CA VAL A 362 -3.62 23.72 11.88
C VAL A 362 -3.38 24.74 12.96
N TYR A 363 -2.88 25.90 12.55
CA TYR A 363 -2.55 27.02 13.42
C TYR A 363 -3.29 28.27 13.00
N SER A 364 -3.62 29.14 13.97
CA SER A 364 -4.12 30.49 13.72
C SER A 364 -2.98 31.51 13.78
N LEU A 365 -2.97 32.44 12.84
CA LEU A 365 -2.10 33.62 12.83
C LEU A 365 -2.82 34.88 13.37
N GLY A 366 -4.11 34.73 13.78
CA GLY A 366 -4.93 35.81 14.27
C GLY A 366 -5.71 36.55 13.20
N LYS A 367 -6.13 37.76 13.49
CA LYS A 367 -7.06 38.52 12.66
C LYS A 367 -6.51 38.84 11.27
N LYS A 368 -7.32 38.61 10.23
CA LYS A 368 -7.02 38.83 8.82
C LYS A 368 -6.63 40.27 8.53
N GLU A 369 -7.33 41.22 9.10
CA GLU A 369 -7.14 42.67 8.89
C GLU A 369 -5.76 43.18 9.30
N SER A 370 -5.05 42.45 10.20
CA SER A 370 -3.71 42.83 10.62
C SER A 370 -2.61 42.42 9.64
N TRP A 371 -2.93 41.68 8.56
CA TRP A 371 -1.97 41.17 7.60
C TRP A 371 -2.13 41.85 6.23
N LYS A 372 -1.02 42.24 5.63
CA LYS A 372 -0.96 42.83 4.29
C LYS A 372 0.03 42.07 3.41
N LYS A 373 -0.46 41.54 2.29
CA LYS A 373 0.41 40.99 1.23
C LYS A 373 1.18 42.12 0.54
N LEU A 374 2.49 41.97 0.40
CA LEU A 374 3.37 42.96 -0.24
C LEU A 374 3.77 42.53 -1.63
N ALA A 375 4.17 41.26 -1.82
CA ALA A 375 4.62 40.75 -3.13
C ALA A 375 4.50 39.22 -3.19
N ASP A 376 4.42 38.68 -4.39
CA ASP A 376 4.75 37.28 -4.68
C ASP A 376 6.27 37.17 -4.89
N VAL A 377 6.86 36.04 -4.48
CA VAL A 377 8.30 35.79 -4.52
C VAL A 377 8.61 34.71 -5.54
N GLY A 378 9.56 35.00 -6.43
CA GLY A 378 9.99 34.14 -7.52
C GLY A 378 9.03 34.10 -8.70
N ASN A 379 9.56 33.87 -9.89
CA ASN A 379 8.76 33.77 -11.11
C ASN A 379 7.82 32.55 -11.13
N GLU A 380 8.10 31.53 -10.33
CA GLU A 380 7.31 30.32 -10.19
C GLU A 380 6.40 30.36 -8.95
N ASN A 381 6.21 31.55 -8.35
CA ASN A 381 5.42 31.76 -7.14
C ASN A 381 5.86 30.81 -6.00
N ILE A 382 7.17 30.83 -5.70
CA ILE A 382 7.78 29.98 -4.66
C ILE A 382 7.42 30.41 -3.24
N GLY A 383 6.78 31.56 -3.09
CA GLY A 383 6.29 32.08 -1.82
C GLY A 383 5.69 33.48 -1.95
N SER A 384 5.35 34.08 -0.82
CA SER A 384 4.83 35.43 -0.78
C SER A 384 5.32 36.20 0.45
N LEU A 385 5.54 37.51 0.27
CA LEU A 385 5.99 38.43 1.30
C LEU A 385 4.79 39.12 1.93
N TRP A 386 4.72 39.10 3.24
CA TRP A 386 3.64 39.67 4.03
C TRP A 386 4.14 40.58 5.13
N GLN A 387 3.33 41.53 5.52
CA GLN A 387 3.58 42.43 6.65
C GLN A 387 2.45 42.29 7.68
N LYS A 388 2.83 42.24 8.94
CA LYS A 388 1.93 42.38 10.10
C LYS A 388 2.57 43.36 11.06
N ASP A 389 1.87 44.45 11.35
CA ASP A 389 2.41 45.56 12.14
C ASP A 389 3.74 46.08 11.55
N ASN A 390 4.82 46.06 12.33
CA ASN A 390 6.17 46.44 11.87
C ASN A 390 7.06 45.24 11.55
N GLU A 391 6.49 44.04 11.41
CA GLU A 391 7.22 42.80 11.16
C GLU A 391 6.92 42.26 9.76
N TYR A 392 7.90 41.55 9.18
CA TYR A 392 7.80 41.00 7.85
C TYR A 392 7.91 39.49 7.88
N TYR A 393 7.12 38.84 7.01
CA TYR A 393 6.96 37.40 6.99
C TYR A 393 7.04 36.87 5.56
N TYR A 394 7.66 35.71 5.42
CA TYR A 394 7.67 34.94 4.17
C TYR A 394 6.75 33.72 4.35
N PHE A 395 5.77 33.59 3.47
CA PHE A 395 4.91 32.42 3.36
C PHE A 395 5.50 31.52 2.29
N ASP A 396 5.93 30.35 2.68
CA ASP A 396 6.66 29.40 1.83
C ASP A 396 5.69 28.54 1.03
N ASN A 397 5.86 28.53 -0.30
CA ASN A 397 5.10 27.68 -1.21
C ASN A 397 5.89 26.46 -1.69
N LEU A 398 7.17 26.36 -1.29
CA LEU A 398 8.00 25.23 -1.64
C LEU A 398 7.59 24.02 -0.82
N GLU A 399 7.39 22.90 -1.50
CA GLU A 399 7.08 21.64 -0.84
C GLU A 399 8.30 21.12 -0.05
N ASN A 400 8.03 20.38 1.02
CA ASN A 400 9.06 19.58 1.69
C ASN A 400 9.58 18.54 0.71
N SER A 401 10.72 18.80 0.07
CA SER A 401 11.36 17.79 -0.75
C SER A 401 11.85 16.65 0.17
N PHE A 402 11.59 15.40 -0.22
CA PHE A 402 12.05 14.21 0.50
C PHE A 402 13.59 14.14 0.69
N SER A 403 14.33 15.04 0.05
CA SER A 403 15.79 15.07 0.08
C SER A 403 16.37 15.88 1.25
N THR A 404 15.63 16.80 1.85
CA THR A 404 16.10 17.60 2.97
C THR A 404 15.55 17.08 4.29
N ARG A 405 16.44 16.69 5.21
CA ARG A 405 16.10 16.13 6.52
C ARG A 405 15.46 17.14 7.50
N ASP A 406 15.42 18.39 7.13
CA ASP A 406 14.91 19.47 7.96
C ASP A 406 13.53 19.90 7.44
N TYR A 407 12.57 19.92 8.35
CA TYR A 407 11.21 20.35 8.04
C TYR A 407 11.20 21.84 7.67
N ARG A 408 10.69 22.16 6.47
CA ARG A 408 10.39 23.55 6.13
C ARG A 408 9.14 23.98 6.91
N SER A 409 9.22 25.17 7.50
CA SER A 409 8.04 25.82 8.06
C SER A 409 7.21 26.44 6.95
N THR A 410 5.89 26.47 7.11
CA THR A 410 5.02 27.16 6.16
C THR A 410 5.18 28.68 6.25
N ILE A 411 5.53 29.19 7.42
CA ILE A 411 5.66 30.62 7.70
C ILE A 411 6.97 30.91 8.40
N TYR A 412 7.68 31.92 7.90
CA TYR A 412 8.91 32.45 8.50
C TYR A 412 8.77 33.92 8.79
N LYS A 413 9.32 34.38 9.92
CA LYS A 413 9.58 35.79 10.21
C LYS A 413 10.94 36.16 9.64
N ILE A 414 11.02 37.26 8.91
CA ILE A 414 12.28 37.77 8.36
C ILE A 414 12.98 38.58 9.43
N THR A 415 14.18 38.14 9.81
CA THR A 415 14.95 38.77 10.90
C THR A 415 16.14 39.59 10.40
N ASP A 416 16.58 39.32 9.17
CA ASP A 416 17.72 40.00 8.55
C ASP A 416 17.26 41.12 7.59
N LYS A 417 17.82 42.33 7.79
CA LYS A 417 17.43 43.51 7.04
C LYS A 417 17.86 43.42 5.55
N SER A 418 19.01 42.85 5.27
CA SER A 418 19.50 42.75 3.89
C SER A 418 18.68 41.74 3.08
N THR A 419 18.24 40.67 3.73
CA THR A 419 17.30 39.69 3.16
C THR A 419 15.95 40.33 2.86
N LEU A 420 15.42 41.15 3.79
CA LEU A 420 14.17 41.87 3.57
C LEU A 420 14.31 42.85 2.40
N GLU A 421 15.41 43.62 2.32
CA GLU A 421 15.67 44.53 1.21
C GLU A 421 15.74 43.79 -0.13
N SER A 422 16.36 42.61 -0.18
CA SER A 422 16.41 41.77 -1.39
C SER A 422 15.01 41.30 -1.81
N LEU A 423 14.21 40.85 -0.88
CA LEU A 423 12.84 40.38 -1.13
C LEU A 423 11.87 41.50 -1.53
N LEU A 424 12.10 42.74 -1.06
CA LEU A 424 11.28 43.88 -1.41
C LEU A 424 11.68 44.49 -2.76
N SER A 425 12.99 44.53 -3.05
CA SER A 425 13.50 45.21 -4.24
C SER A 425 13.46 44.39 -5.52
N TYR A 426 13.65 43.07 -5.36
CA TYR A 426 13.78 42.16 -6.51
C TYR A 426 13.13 40.80 -6.22
N PRO A 427 11.86 40.76 -5.83
CA PRO A 427 11.19 39.51 -5.41
C PRO A 427 11.17 38.47 -6.55
N GLU A 428 11.09 38.89 -7.81
CA GLU A 428 11.01 38.00 -8.97
C GLU A 428 12.32 37.25 -9.26
N TYR A 429 13.47 37.74 -8.79
CA TYR A 429 14.77 37.09 -9.00
C TYR A 429 15.16 36.10 -7.86
N ILE A 430 14.34 36.00 -6.83
CA ILE A 430 14.56 35.04 -5.77
C ILE A 430 14.11 33.66 -6.26
N ASN A 431 14.98 32.67 -6.12
CA ASN A 431 14.70 31.26 -6.46
C ASN A 431 14.67 30.37 -5.21
N ALA A 432 14.31 29.11 -5.38
CA ALA A 432 14.23 28.15 -4.29
C ALA A 432 15.54 27.97 -3.53
N GLU A 433 16.68 27.96 -4.25
CA GLU A 433 18.02 27.83 -3.63
C GLU A 433 18.33 29.02 -2.72
N LYS A 434 17.91 30.23 -3.12
CA LYS A 434 18.12 31.45 -2.32
C LYS A 434 17.26 31.43 -1.05
N ILE A 435 16.03 30.90 -1.13
CA ILE A 435 15.20 30.70 0.06
C ILE A 435 15.87 29.68 1.00
N ASP A 436 16.40 28.58 0.49
CA ASP A 436 17.14 27.61 1.29
C ASP A 436 18.36 28.24 1.98
N GLU A 437 19.10 29.09 1.27
CA GLU A 437 20.22 29.85 1.83
C GLU A 437 19.76 30.75 3.00
N PHE A 438 18.66 31.48 2.85
CA PHE A 438 18.12 32.34 3.91
C PHE A 438 17.69 31.53 5.15
N ILE A 439 17.11 30.33 4.97
CA ILE A 439 16.76 29.43 6.06
C ILE A 439 18.03 28.92 6.77
N LEU A 440 19.03 28.44 6.02
CA LEU A 440 20.29 27.90 6.54
C LEU A 440 21.10 28.96 7.32
N ASN A 441 21.12 30.21 6.81
CA ASN A 441 21.81 31.33 7.44
C ASN A 441 21.04 31.93 8.62
N LYS A 442 19.87 31.38 8.96
CA LYS A 442 18.97 31.87 10.03
C LYS A 442 18.47 33.30 9.83
N ASN A 443 18.42 33.76 8.56
CA ASN A 443 17.80 35.03 8.21
C ASN A 443 16.27 34.94 8.33
N PHE A 444 15.75 33.73 8.29
CA PHE A 444 14.37 33.36 8.52
C PHE A 444 14.23 32.64 9.87
N GLN A 445 13.26 33.02 10.65
CA GLN A 445 12.90 32.42 11.92
C GLN A 445 11.54 31.75 11.80
N ASP A 446 11.43 30.48 12.20
CA ASP A 446 10.16 29.76 12.24
C ASP A 446 9.11 30.49 13.08
N VAL A 447 7.92 30.60 12.55
CA VAL A 447 6.77 31.16 13.26
C VAL A 447 5.81 30.04 13.63
N LYS A 448 5.42 30.01 14.89
CA LYS A 448 4.34 29.15 15.37
C LYS A 448 3.18 30.00 15.85
N GLY A 449 2.05 29.89 15.15
CA GLY A 449 0.79 30.43 15.59
C GLY A 449 0.19 29.64 16.76
N GLU A 450 -1.02 30.00 17.15
CA GLU A 450 -1.79 29.23 18.11
C GLU A 450 -2.27 27.93 17.45
N LYS A 451 -1.88 26.78 18.04
CA LYS A 451 -2.31 25.47 17.53
C LYS A 451 -3.79 25.24 17.84
N LEU A 452 -4.57 25.01 16.80
CA LEU A 452 -6.01 24.78 16.92
C LEU A 452 -6.38 23.30 17.03
N PHE A 453 -5.76 22.46 16.17
CA PHE A 453 -5.98 21.01 16.17
C PHE A 453 -4.88 20.28 15.38
N THR A 454 -4.87 18.96 15.53
CA THR A 454 -3.95 18.05 14.83
C THR A 454 -4.73 16.86 14.30
N ALA A 455 -4.62 16.59 13.00
CA ALA A 455 -4.99 15.31 12.40
C ALA A 455 -3.77 14.38 12.44
N THR A 456 -3.91 13.20 13.01
CA THR A 456 -2.82 12.22 13.14
C THR A 456 -3.22 10.87 12.59
N ILE A 457 -2.45 10.36 11.63
CA ILE A 457 -2.52 8.97 11.16
C ILE A 457 -1.34 8.21 11.76
N LYS A 458 -1.64 7.22 12.61
CA LYS A 458 -0.62 6.37 13.25
C LYS A 458 -0.44 5.08 12.49
N PHE A 459 0.79 4.75 12.15
CA PHE A 459 1.14 3.49 11.49
C PHE A 459 1.57 2.45 12.52
N HIS A 460 1.04 1.25 12.39
CA HIS A 460 1.35 0.16 13.30
C HIS A 460 2.67 -0.51 12.89
N ASN A 461 3.51 -0.76 13.88
CA ASN A 461 4.74 -1.51 13.65
C ASN A 461 4.43 -3.00 13.55
N VAL A 462 4.26 -3.50 12.31
CA VAL A 462 3.96 -4.90 12.01
C VAL A 462 4.96 -5.86 12.65
N LEU A 463 6.24 -5.47 12.77
CA LEU A 463 7.26 -6.28 13.41
C LEU A 463 6.99 -6.48 14.90
N LYS A 464 6.50 -5.44 15.62
CA LYS A 464 6.13 -5.55 17.03
C LYS A 464 4.93 -6.47 17.23
N ILE A 465 3.94 -6.37 16.35
CA ILE A 465 2.76 -7.24 16.37
C ILE A 465 3.19 -8.68 16.13
N PHE A 466 4.04 -8.92 15.13
CA PHE A 466 4.57 -10.25 14.82
C PHE A 466 5.38 -10.85 15.98
N LEU A 467 6.26 -10.08 16.61
CA LEU A 467 6.99 -10.51 17.82
C LEU A 467 6.04 -10.78 19.00
N GLY A 468 5.01 -9.96 19.17
CA GLY A 468 3.97 -10.20 20.18
C GLY A 468 3.22 -11.51 19.95
N VAL A 469 2.83 -11.81 18.71
CA VAL A 469 2.17 -13.08 18.34
C VAL A 469 3.11 -14.26 18.59
N LEU A 470 4.40 -14.16 18.24
CA LEU A 470 5.38 -15.22 18.52
C LEU A 470 5.54 -15.49 20.01
N LEU A 471 5.56 -14.44 20.85
CA LEU A 471 5.63 -14.60 22.31
C LEU A 471 4.38 -15.30 22.87
N VAL A 472 3.18 -14.95 22.37
CA VAL A 472 1.92 -15.59 22.77
C VAL A 472 1.91 -17.06 22.36
N LEU A 473 2.29 -17.38 21.13
CA LEU A 473 2.39 -18.77 20.64
C LEU A 473 3.42 -19.57 21.42
N GLY A 474 4.56 -18.98 21.76
CA GLY A 474 5.58 -19.58 22.62
C GLY A 474 5.03 -19.87 24.03
N PHE A 475 4.28 -18.94 24.60
CA PHE A 475 3.64 -19.15 25.89
C PHE A 475 2.58 -20.27 25.86
N ILE A 476 1.73 -20.30 24.85
CA ILE A 476 0.73 -21.37 24.64
C ILE A 476 1.43 -22.73 24.52
N PHE A 477 2.52 -22.80 23.77
CA PHE A 477 3.31 -24.02 23.62
C PHE A 477 3.90 -24.50 24.96
N ILE A 478 4.43 -23.58 25.78
CA ILE A 478 4.95 -23.90 27.13
C ILE A 478 3.82 -24.45 28.03
N VAL A 479 2.66 -23.81 28.04
CA VAL A 479 1.50 -24.22 28.81
C VAL A 479 1.02 -25.63 28.38
N PHE A 480 0.90 -25.85 27.08
CA PHE A 480 0.54 -27.13 26.48
C PHE A 480 1.54 -28.25 26.86
N PHE A 481 2.83 -27.94 26.78
CA PHE A 481 3.89 -28.86 27.17
C PHE A 481 3.85 -29.22 28.66
N LEU A 482 3.60 -28.25 29.54
CA LEU A 482 3.42 -28.49 30.97
C LEU A 482 2.19 -29.35 31.25
N TYR A 483 1.12 -29.13 30.49
CA TYR A 483 -0.09 -29.96 30.56
C TYR A 483 0.17 -31.41 30.14
N LEU A 484 0.84 -31.65 29.01
CA LEU A 484 1.25 -32.99 28.57
C LEU A 484 2.14 -33.71 29.60
N ASN A 485 3.07 -32.98 30.21
CA ASN A 485 3.91 -33.53 31.28
C ASN A 485 3.12 -33.88 32.54
N LYS A 486 2.03 -33.17 32.84
CA LYS A 486 1.12 -33.52 33.95
C LYS A 486 0.38 -34.79 33.63
N LEU A 487 -0.20 -34.95 32.44
CA LEU A 487 -0.89 -36.15 31.99
C LEU A 487 0.02 -37.40 32.04
N ASN A 488 1.23 -37.31 31.50
CA ASN A 488 2.21 -38.39 31.53
C ASN A 488 2.58 -38.83 32.98
N LYS A 489 2.54 -37.89 33.94
CA LYS A 489 2.78 -38.24 35.36
C LYS A 489 1.62 -38.98 36.01
N GLU A 490 0.38 -38.58 35.67
CA GLU A 490 -0.83 -39.20 36.15
C GLU A 490 -0.94 -40.63 35.60
N ASP A 491 -0.65 -40.82 34.29
CA ASP A 491 -0.63 -42.15 33.67
C ASP A 491 0.43 -43.06 34.29
N LYS A 492 1.64 -42.56 34.54
CA LYS A 492 2.69 -43.34 35.20
C LYS A 492 2.30 -43.73 36.62
N LYS A 493 1.67 -42.84 37.39
CA LYS A 493 1.17 -43.11 38.75
C LYS A 493 0.07 -44.16 38.75
N ASN A 494 -0.81 -44.15 37.73
CA ASN A 494 -1.86 -45.16 37.56
C ASN A 494 -1.28 -46.52 37.18
N ILE A 495 -0.27 -46.58 36.29
CA ILE A 495 0.43 -47.81 35.93
C ILE A 495 1.15 -48.40 37.16
N ASP A 496 1.87 -47.58 37.93
CA ASP A 496 2.56 -48.02 39.16
C ASP A 496 1.53 -48.57 40.21
N LYS A 497 0.37 -47.96 40.33
CA LYS A 497 -0.71 -48.43 41.20
C LYS A 497 -1.28 -49.77 40.73
N MET A 498 -1.53 -49.93 39.44
CA MET A 498 -1.98 -51.21 38.86
C MET A 498 -0.96 -52.34 39.07
N LEU A 499 0.33 -52.05 38.88
CA LEU A 499 1.40 -53.00 39.13
C LEU A 499 1.48 -53.41 40.60
N LEU A 500 1.38 -52.49 41.56
CA LEU A 500 1.35 -52.74 42.97
C LEU A 500 0.14 -53.60 43.38
N GLU A 501 -1.05 -53.39 42.83
CA GLU A 501 -2.25 -54.22 43.06
C GLU A 501 -2.06 -55.61 42.46
N LYS A 502 -1.44 -55.76 41.31
CA LYS A 502 -1.13 -57.05 40.68
C LYS A 502 -0.14 -57.87 41.52
N TYR A 503 0.89 -57.26 42.09
CA TYR A 503 1.84 -57.95 42.98
C TYR A 503 1.27 -58.30 44.36
N ARG A 504 0.32 -57.51 44.87
CA ARG A 504 -0.39 -57.83 46.12
C ARG A 504 -1.30 -59.10 46.06
N ASN A 505 -1.78 -59.41 44.87
CA ASN A 505 -2.68 -60.56 44.64
C ASN A 505 -1.93 -61.83 44.25
N ILE A 506 -0.60 -61.85 44.19
CA ILE A 506 0.20 -63.04 44.03
C ILE A 506 0.41 -63.61 45.44
N LYS A 507 -0.38 -64.67 45.81
CA LYS A 507 -0.17 -65.45 47.05
C LYS A 507 1.26 -66.01 47.08
N PRO A 508 1.97 -65.97 48.24
CA PRO A 508 3.28 -66.59 48.34
C PRO A 508 3.08 -68.13 48.17
N ILE A 509 3.83 -68.73 47.27
CA ILE A 509 3.93 -70.17 47.09
C ILE A 509 4.57 -70.68 48.36
N SER A 510 3.81 -71.40 49.18
CA SER A 510 4.33 -72.10 50.35
C SER A 510 5.38 -73.14 49.90
N LYS A 511 6.60 -72.97 50.32
CA LYS A 511 7.62 -74.03 50.24
C LYS A 511 7.35 -75.06 51.34
N ASP A 512 6.66 -76.08 50.94
CA ASP A 512 6.72 -77.34 51.71
C ASP A 512 7.97 -78.12 51.27
N TYR A 513 9.04 -77.97 52.01
CA TYR A 513 10.14 -78.91 52.01
C TYR A 513 9.83 -79.96 53.06
N ASN A 514 9.38 -81.12 52.63
CA ASN A 514 9.43 -82.31 53.48
C ASN A 514 10.83 -82.90 53.34
N ASP A 515 11.57 -82.83 54.45
CA ASP A 515 12.69 -83.73 54.72
C ASP A 515 12.16 -85.15 54.88
N LYS A 516 12.63 -86.12 54.11
CA LYS A 516 12.81 -87.51 54.45
C LYS A 516 13.98 -88.12 53.74
N GLU A 517 14.99 -88.53 54.58
CA GLU A 517 16.01 -89.55 54.45
C GLU A 517 16.91 -89.49 53.20
#